data_860d04c4b87213dda630f2e697125e8e
#
_entry.id   860d04c4b87213dda630f2e697125e8e
#
_cell.length_a   1.000
_cell.length_b   1.000
_cell.length_c   1.000
_cell.angle_alpha   90.00
_cell.angle_beta   90.00
_cell.angle_gamma   90.00
#
_symmetry.space_group_name_H-M   'P 1'
#
loop_
_entity.id
_entity.type
_entity.pdbx_description
1 polymer ?
#
loop_
_entity_poly.entity_id
_entity_poly.type
_entity_poly.pdbx_seq_one_letter_code
_entity_poly.pdbx_strand_id
1 'polypeptide(L)'
;MMENLDGEIELAIGERLKALRASAGLTLDELSLRSGVSRAMISRIERAEASPTAALLARLCEGLGQSLSTFFAPDEPSSSPLSKKTEQRLWRDPTTGYLRRSVSPPGMSTPVDIVEVEFPAGARVSFPPREESRIMTQHVWLFEGELNMVLPDVTHRLMPGDCLFMDIGDAFEFHNPSDRPARYAVILNRGR
;
A
#
# COMPACT_ATOMS: atom_id res chain seq x y z
N MET A 1 -24.70 -3.31 4.90
CA MET A 1 -23.81 -4.41 4.46
C MET A 1 -22.38 -3.94 4.20
N MET A 2 -22.12 -2.70 3.72
CA MET A 2 -20.77 -2.14 3.54
C MET A 2 -20.09 -1.76 4.87
N GLU A 3 -20.79 -1.17 5.84
CA GLU A 3 -20.24 -0.80 7.15
C GLU A 3 -19.66 -1.98 7.96
N ASN A 4 -20.19 -3.18 7.78
CA ASN A 4 -19.67 -4.37 8.48
C ASN A 4 -18.34 -4.88 7.86
N LEU A 5 -18.13 -4.68 6.57
CA LEU A 5 -16.90 -5.05 5.86
C LEU A 5 -15.73 -4.11 6.23
N ASP A 6 -16.02 -2.82 6.40
CA ASP A 6 -14.98 -1.84 6.78
C ASP A 6 -14.46 -2.12 8.19
N GLY A 7 -15.34 -2.43 9.16
CA GLY A 7 -14.94 -2.78 10.53
C GLY A 7 -14.12 -4.08 10.62
N GLU A 8 -14.43 -5.09 9.82
CA GLU A 8 -13.65 -6.34 9.75
C GLU A 8 -12.26 -6.10 9.16
N ILE A 9 -12.14 -5.21 8.16
CA ILE A 9 -10.85 -4.85 7.55
C ILE A 9 -10.00 -4.07 8.55
N GLU A 10 -10.57 -3.13 9.31
CA GLU A 10 -9.87 -2.36 10.34
C GLU A 10 -9.32 -3.25 11.44
N LEU A 11 -10.13 -4.20 11.92
CA LEU A 11 -9.69 -5.19 12.89
C LEU A 11 -8.51 -6.01 12.36
N ALA A 12 -8.61 -6.52 11.14
CA ALA A 12 -7.56 -7.29 10.51
C ALA A 12 -6.25 -6.49 10.33
N ILE A 13 -6.35 -5.20 9.99
CA ILE A 13 -5.19 -4.30 9.90
C ILE A 13 -4.55 -4.11 11.28
N GLY A 14 -5.36 -3.87 12.32
CA GLY A 14 -4.87 -3.67 13.67
C GLY A 14 -4.15 -4.90 14.22
N GLU A 15 -4.76 -6.07 14.09
CA GLU A 15 -4.18 -7.34 14.50
C GLU A 15 -2.89 -7.64 13.73
N ARG A 16 -2.89 -7.40 12.43
CA ARG A 16 -1.72 -7.59 11.58
C ARG A 16 -0.56 -6.68 11.97
N LEU A 17 -0.84 -5.39 12.20
CA LEU A 17 0.17 -4.42 12.65
C LEU A 17 0.81 -4.87 13.97
N LYS A 18 -0.03 -5.25 14.94
CA LYS A 18 0.41 -5.73 16.24
C LYS A 18 1.26 -7.00 16.13
N ALA A 19 0.84 -7.96 15.31
CA ALA A 19 1.58 -9.21 15.09
C ALA A 19 2.94 -8.95 14.46
N LEU A 20 3.02 -8.12 13.42
CA LEU A 20 4.27 -7.77 12.75
C LEU A 20 5.22 -7.00 13.67
N ARG A 21 4.72 -6.05 14.45
CA ARG A 21 5.53 -5.32 15.44
C ARG A 21 6.08 -6.27 16.51
N ALA A 22 5.23 -7.14 17.04
CA ALA A 22 5.66 -8.11 18.05
C ALA A 22 6.69 -9.10 17.51
N SER A 23 6.51 -9.61 16.29
CA SER A 23 7.48 -10.52 15.64
C SER A 23 8.81 -9.85 15.34
N ALA A 24 8.81 -8.53 15.09
CA ALA A 24 10.01 -7.72 14.96
C ALA A 24 10.67 -7.39 16.33
N GLY A 25 10.07 -7.79 17.45
CA GLY A 25 10.55 -7.50 18.80
C GLY A 25 10.45 -6.03 19.20
N LEU A 26 9.62 -5.24 18.52
CA LEU A 26 9.52 -3.79 18.74
C LEU A 26 8.45 -3.43 19.76
N THR A 27 8.77 -2.49 20.65
CA THR A 27 7.78 -1.78 21.46
C THR A 27 7.00 -0.76 20.61
N LEU A 28 5.90 -0.21 21.14
CA LEU A 28 5.18 0.88 20.48
C LEU A 28 6.05 2.14 20.33
N ASP A 29 6.92 2.40 21.29
CA ASP A 29 7.82 3.56 21.27
C ASP A 29 8.91 3.41 20.21
N GLU A 30 9.49 2.22 20.06
CA GLU A 30 10.48 1.94 19.01
C GLU A 30 9.88 2.00 17.61
N LEU A 31 8.67 1.45 17.40
CA LEU A 31 7.98 1.58 16.12
C LEU A 31 7.62 3.06 15.84
N SER A 32 7.21 3.82 16.86
CA SER A 32 6.95 5.25 16.74
C SER A 32 8.18 6.01 16.27
N LEU A 33 9.34 5.71 16.85
CA LEU A 33 10.61 6.33 16.47
C LEU A 33 11.00 6.02 15.02
N ARG A 34 10.88 4.75 14.60
CA ARG A 34 11.24 4.29 13.26
C ARG A 34 10.30 4.78 12.16
N SER A 35 8.98 4.81 12.45
CA SER A 35 7.97 5.17 11.46
C SER A 35 7.63 6.66 11.44
N GLY A 36 8.04 7.41 12.48
CA GLY A 36 7.60 8.79 12.72
C GLY A 36 6.08 8.92 12.96
N VAL A 37 5.37 7.81 13.26
CA VAL A 37 3.96 7.81 13.64
C VAL A 37 3.86 7.80 15.15
N SER A 38 3.01 8.65 15.74
CA SER A 38 2.93 8.74 17.19
C SER A 38 2.52 7.41 17.85
N ARG A 39 3.10 7.09 19.00
CA ARG A 39 2.76 5.91 19.80
C ARG A 39 1.25 5.77 20.03
N ALA A 40 0.58 6.91 20.32
CA ALA A 40 -0.86 6.92 20.53
C ALA A 40 -1.64 6.49 19.28
N MET A 41 -1.22 6.95 18.09
CA MET A 41 -1.85 6.56 16.83
C MET A 41 -1.61 5.07 16.53
N ILE A 42 -0.39 4.56 16.70
CA ILE A 42 -0.08 3.13 16.52
C ILE A 42 -0.98 2.29 17.43
N SER A 43 -1.07 2.65 18.73
CA SER A 43 -1.90 1.94 19.69
C SER A 43 -3.39 1.96 19.33
N ARG A 44 -3.92 3.07 18.79
CA ARG A 44 -5.30 3.16 18.31
C ARG A 44 -5.55 2.27 17.10
N ILE A 45 -4.62 2.24 16.15
CA ILE A 45 -4.72 1.36 14.98
C ILE A 45 -4.70 -0.12 15.41
N GLU A 46 -3.77 -0.51 16.30
CA GLU A 46 -3.68 -1.89 16.80
C GLU A 46 -4.94 -2.36 17.55
N ARG A 47 -5.76 -1.43 18.07
CA ARG A 47 -7.05 -1.72 18.71
C ARG A 47 -8.25 -1.52 17.77
N ALA A 48 -8.02 -1.28 16.49
CA ALA A 48 -9.06 -0.94 15.51
C ALA A 48 -9.90 0.29 15.87
N GLU A 49 -9.33 1.24 16.66
CA GLU A 49 -9.96 2.50 17.03
C GLU A 49 -9.67 3.63 16.03
N ALA A 50 -8.85 3.36 15.03
CA ALA A 50 -8.52 4.28 13.95
C ALA A 50 -8.09 3.51 12.70
N SER A 51 -8.61 3.93 11.54
CA SER A 51 -8.19 3.45 10.23
C SER A 51 -6.97 4.22 9.75
N PRO A 52 -5.85 3.56 9.42
CA PRO A 52 -4.70 4.23 8.86
C PRO A 52 -4.95 4.63 7.41
N THR A 53 -4.48 5.82 7.00
CA THR A 53 -4.39 6.18 5.58
C THR A 53 -3.27 5.40 4.88
N ALA A 54 -3.28 5.37 3.55
CA ALA A 54 -2.24 4.71 2.76
C ALA A 54 -0.83 5.22 3.10
N ALA A 55 -0.66 6.53 3.18
CA ALA A 55 0.62 7.15 3.52
C ALA A 55 1.07 6.78 4.95
N LEU A 56 0.13 6.75 5.91
CA LEU A 56 0.43 6.40 7.29
C LEU A 56 0.79 4.90 7.39
N LEU A 57 0.04 4.04 6.71
CA LEU A 57 0.32 2.61 6.68
C LEU A 57 1.66 2.29 5.99
N ALA A 58 2.01 3.02 4.92
CA ALA A 58 3.31 2.90 4.27
C ALA A 58 4.47 3.22 5.23
N ARG A 59 4.36 4.31 6.02
CA ARG A 59 5.34 4.68 7.05
C ARG A 59 5.49 3.61 8.14
N LEU A 60 4.37 3.04 8.60
CA LEU A 60 4.39 1.94 9.57
C LEU A 60 5.08 0.70 9.01
N CYS A 61 4.77 0.34 7.76
CA CYS A 61 5.42 -0.77 7.07
C CYS A 61 6.93 -0.55 6.93
N GLU A 62 7.35 0.68 6.60
CA GLU A 62 8.76 1.05 6.53
C GLU A 62 9.46 0.88 7.88
N GLY A 63 8.87 1.41 8.97
CA GLY A 63 9.38 1.22 10.32
C GLY A 63 9.49 -0.24 10.76
N LEU A 64 8.71 -1.13 10.12
CA LEU A 64 8.78 -2.59 10.28
C LEU A 64 9.74 -3.27 9.29
N GLY A 65 10.37 -2.53 8.38
CA GLY A 65 11.22 -3.08 7.32
C GLY A 65 10.43 -3.89 6.28
N GLN A 66 9.16 -3.55 6.04
CA GLN A 66 8.26 -4.28 5.15
C GLN A 66 7.63 -3.39 4.09
N SER A 67 7.09 -3.99 3.02
CA SER A 67 6.27 -3.28 2.05
C SER A 67 4.79 -3.34 2.42
N LEU A 68 3.97 -2.41 1.86
CA LEU A 68 2.51 -2.51 1.94
C LEU A 68 1.99 -3.85 1.39
N SER A 69 2.60 -4.38 0.34
CA SER A 69 2.22 -5.67 -0.23
C SER A 69 2.48 -6.82 0.73
N THR A 70 3.61 -6.81 1.43
CA THR A 70 3.92 -7.80 2.48
C THR A 70 2.97 -7.65 3.66
N PHE A 71 2.61 -6.43 4.04
CA PHE A 71 1.64 -6.17 5.09
C PHE A 71 0.28 -6.80 4.80
N PHE A 72 -0.19 -6.71 3.56
CA PHE A 72 -1.46 -7.31 3.14
C PHE A 72 -1.37 -8.77 2.71
N ALA A 73 -0.18 -9.38 2.72
CA ALA A 73 -0.04 -10.82 2.46
C ALA A 73 -0.69 -11.63 3.61
N PRO A 74 -1.35 -12.76 3.32
CA PRO A 74 -1.83 -13.66 4.35
C PRO A 74 -0.67 -14.28 5.13
N ASP A 75 -0.94 -14.68 6.38
CA ASP A 75 0.06 -15.30 7.26
C ASP A 75 0.46 -16.71 6.79
N GLU A 76 -0.49 -17.43 6.20
CA GLU A 76 -0.21 -18.74 5.63
C GLU A 76 0.12 -18.63 4.14
N PRO A 77 1.26 -19.20 3.71
CA PRO A 77 1.59 -19.25 2.30
C PRO A 77 0.53 -20.12 1.57
N SER A 78 -0.09 -19.56 0.54
CA SER A 78 -0.93 -20.34 -0.36
C SER A 78 -0.04 -21.29 -1.15
N SER A 79 -0.43 -22.56 -1.24
CA SER A 79 0.22 -23.53 -2.13
C SER A 79 -0.23 -23.38 -3.60
N SER A 80 -1.26 -22.58 -3.86
CA SER A 80 -1.81 -22.37 -5.20
C SER A 80 -1.11 -21.23 -5.92
N PRO A 81 -0.63 -21.43 -7.15
CA PRO A 81 -0.14 -20.33 -7.99
C PRO A 81 -1.27 -19.46 -8.56
N LEU A 82 -2.52 -19.86 -8.36
CA LEU A 82 -3.70 -19.12 -8.82
C LEU A 82 -4.28 -18.26 -7.69
N SER A 83 -4.39 -16.96 -7.90
CA SER A 83 -5.11 -16.01 -7.06
C SER A 83 -6.42 -15.62 -7.74
N LYS A 84 -7.53 -16.20 -7.31
CA LYS A 84 -8.85 -15.85 -7.88
C LYS A 84 -9.28 -14.47 -7.42
N LYS A 85 -9.88 -13.68 -8.29
CA LYS A 85 -10.34 -12.32 -8.01
C LYS A 85 -11.22 -12.22 -6.74
N THR A 86 -12.04 -13.23 -6.49
CA THR A 86 -12.95 -13.32 -5.33
C THR A 86 -12.23 -13.56 -4.00
N GLU A 87 -10.99 -14.03 -4.05
CA GLU A 87 -10.15 -14.36 -2.89
C GLU A 87 -9.08 -13.27 -2.63
N GLN A 88 -8.92 -12.32 -3.58
CA GLN A 88 -7.94 -11.23 -3.48
C GLN A 88 -8.36 -10.22 -2.42
N ARG A 89 -7.43 -9.91 -1.51
CA ARG A 89 -7.68 -8.91 -0.46
C ARG A 89 -7.88 -7.54 -1.07
N LEU A 90 -8.96 -6.88 -0.66
CA LEU A 90 -9.29 -5.52 -1.03
C LEU A 90 -9.20 -4.63 0.20
N TRP A 91 -8.51 -3.51 0.08
CA TRP A 91 -8.43 -2.49 1.10
C TRP A 91 -8.83 -1.12 0.53
N ARG A 92 -9.56 -0.34 1.33
CA ARG A 92 -9.99 1.02 1.00
C ARG A 92 -9.26 2.02 1.88
N ASP A 93 -8.64 3.01 1.27
CA ASP A 93 -8.08 4.15 2.01
C ASP A 93 -9.19 5.01 2.60
N PRO A 94 -9.20 5.27 3.91
CA PRO A 94 -10.31 5.96 4.58
C PRO A 94 -10.41 7.45 4.20
N THR A 95 -9.33 8.06 3.71
CA THR A 95 -9.28 9.49 3.37
C THR A 95 -9.66 9.76 1.94
N THR A 96 -9.10 9.01 1.02
CA THR A 96 -9.28 9.25 -0.43
C THR A 96 -10.31 8.31 -1.04
N GLY A 97 -10.61 7.20 -0.36
CA GLY A 97 -11.51 6.17 -0.85
C GLY A 97 -10.88 5.28 -1.94
N TYR A 98 -9.59 5.43 -2.26
CA TYR A 98 -8.97 4.57 -3.26
C TYR A 98 -8.97 3.11 -2.81
N LEU A 99 -9.23 2.22 -3.77
CA LEU A 99 -9.27 0.79 -3.53
C LEU A 99 -7.96 0.14 -4.00
N ARG A 100 -7.35 -0.65 -3.13
CA ARG A 100 -6.16 -1.43 -3.38
C ARG A 100 -6.49 -2.92 -3.32
N ARG A 101 -6.25 -3.63 -4.42
CA ARG A 101 -6.43 -5.07 -4.53
C ARG A 101 -5.08 -5.76 -4.65
N SER A 102 -4.79 -6.72 -3.78
CA SER A 102 -3.61 -7.58 -3.87
C SER A 102 -3.86 -8.69 -4.90
N VAL A 103 -3.24 -8.59 -6.08
CA VAL A 103 -3.49 -9.50 -7.22
C VAL A 103 -2.58 -10.71 -7.18
N SER A 104 -1.30 -10.53 -6.82
CA SER A 104 -0.33 -11.63 -6.74
C SER A 104 -0.80 -12.73 -5.80
N PRO A 105 -0.61 -14.01 -6.17
CA PRO A 105 -0.82 -15.13 -5.26
C PRO A 105 0.02 -14.96 -4.00
N PRO A 106 -0.56 -15.10 -2.82
CA PRO A 106 0.19 -14.93 -1.58
C PRO A 106 1.17 -16.07 -1.33
N GLY A 107 2.29 -15.79 -0.65
CA GLY A 107 3.25 -16.80 -0.23
C GLY A 107 4.15 -17.37 -1.32
N MET A 108 4.04 -16.87 -2.56
CA MET A 108 4.96 -17.26 -3.62
C MET A 108 6.35 -16.64 -3.40
N SER A 109 7.40 -17.44 -3.62
CA SER A 109 8.79 -16.97 -3.57
C SER A 109 9.13 -16.18 -4.84
N THR A 110 8.57 -14.96 -4.96
CA THR A 110 8.81 -14.04 -6.05
C THR A 110 9.15 -12.65 -5.50
N PRO A 111 10.09 -11.93 -6.10
CA PRO A 111 10.36 -10.53 -5.73
C PRO A 111 9.28 -9.57 -6.25
N VAL A 112 8.36 -10.04 -7.09
CA VAL A 112 7.35 -9.21 -7.75
C VAL A 112 6.01 -9.33 -7.06
N ASP A 113 5.43 -8.16 -6.71
CA ASP A 113 4.04 -8.03 -6.26
C ASP A 113 3.23 -7.21 -7.25
N ILE A 114 2.03 -7.66 -7.56
CA ILE A 114 1.09 -6.97 -8.43
C ILE A 114 -0.10 -6.49 -7.61
N VAL A 115 -0.39 -5.21 -7.74
CA VAL A 115 -1.50 -4.53 -7.09
C VAL A 115 -2.35 -3.85 -8.14
N GLU A 116 -3.67 -4.06 -8.12
CA GLU A 116 -4.62 -3.28 -8.89
C GLU A 116 -5.17 -2.15 -8.00
N VAL A 117 -5.31 -0.97 -8.57
CA VAL A 117 -5.83 0.22 -7.89
C VAL A 117 -6.98 0.82 -8.69
N GLU A 118 -8.09 1.11 -7.98
CA GLU A 118 -9.14 2.02 -8.42
C GLU A 118 -8.98 3.33 -7.66
N PHE A 119 -8.69 4.41 -8.38
CA PHE A 119 -8.29 5.68 -7.81
C PHE A 119 -9.35 6.73 -8.11
N PRO A 120 -10.06 7.27 -7.09
CA PRO A 120 -11.17 8.18 -7.31
C PRO A 120 -10.78 9.46 -8.05
N ALA A 121 -11.77 10.11 -8.64
CA ALA A 121 -11.66 11.44 -9.23
C ALA A 121 -11.07 12.45 -8.23
N GLY A 122 -10.10 13.25 -8.65
CA GLY A 122 -9.46 14.28 -7.83
C GLY A 122 -8.58 13.76 -6.70
N ALA A 123 -8.48 12.44 -6.50
CA ALA A 123 -7.72 11.87 -5.39
C ALA A 123 -6.22 12.13 -5.49
N ARG A 124 -5.59 12.29 -4.31
CA ARG A 124 -4.13 12.43 -4.14
C ARG A 124 -3.65 11.55 -3.02
N VAL A 125 -2.57 10.84 -3.24
CA VAL A 125 -1.86 10.06 -2.21
C VAL A 125 -0.37 10.27 -2.38
N SER A 126 0.25 10.89 -1.36
CA SER A 126 1.68 11.19 -1.34
C SER A 126 2.41 10.19 -0.44
N PHE A 127 3.56 9.76 -0.89
CA PHE A 127 4.47 8.89 -0.15
C PHE A 127 5.77 9.65 0.12
N PRO A 128 6.24 9.69 1.38
CA PRO A 128 7.50 10.33 1.72
C PRO A 128 8.70 9.56 1.13
N PRO A 129 9.88 10.17 1.07
CA PRO A 129 11.10 9.48 0.70
C PRO A 129 11.40 8.37 1.73
N ARG A 130 12.07 7.30 1.28
CA ARG A 130 12.49 6.19 2.13
C ARG A 130 13.96 6.32 2.49
N GLU A 131 14.30 6.13 3.76
CA GLU A 131 15.68 6.22 4.26
C GLU A 131 16.50 4.95 4.01
N GLU A 132 15.85 3.79 3.85
CA GLU A 132 16.55 2.52 3.66
C GLU A 132 16.69 2.16 2.18
N SER A 133 17.95 2.00 1.76
CA SER A 133 18.43 1.64 0.43
C SER A 133 18.15 0.18 0.03
N ARG A 134 16.98 -0.37 0.29
CA ARG A 134 16.53 -1.50 -0.50
C ARG A 134 16.06 -0.94 -1.83
N ILE A 135 16.78 -1.28 -2.88
CA ILE A 135 16.43 -0.93 -4.26
C ILE A 135 15.07 -1.56 -4.56
N MET A 136 14.01 -0.83 -4.23
CA MET A 136 12.66 -1.20 -4.65
C MET A 136 12.30 -0.37 -5.86
N THR A 137 11.84 -1.03 -6.88
CA THR A 137 11.36 -0.38 -8.10
C THR A 137 9.89 -0.71 -8.32
N GLN A 138 9.22 0.14 -9.08
CA GLN A 138 7.85 -0.15 -9.49
C GLN A 138 7.61 0.26 -10.93
N HIS A 139 6.66 -0.46 -11.56
CA HIS A 139 5.99 0.00 -12.75
C HIS A 139 4.57 0.43 -12.36
N VAL A 140 4.11 1.54 -12.94
CA VAL A 140 2.73 2.02 -12.84
C VAL A 140 2.14 1.95 -14.23
N TRP A 141 1.20 1.03 -14.45
CA TRP A 141 0.59 0.80 -15.77
C TRP A 141 -0.88 1.20 -15.73
N LEU A 142 -1.21 2.27 -16.46
CA LEU A 142 -2.56 2.84 -16.49
C LEU A 142 -3.44 2.08 -17.50
N PHE A 143 -4.61 1.64 -17.05
CA PHE A 143 -5.62 0.96 -17.89
C PHE A 143 -6.74 1.90 -18.31
N GLU A 144 -7.25 2.72 -17.37
CA GLU A 144 -8.40 3.59 -17.60
C GLU A 144 -8.24 4.91 -16.83
N GLY A 145 -8.82 5.98 -17.37
CA GLY A 145 -8.79 7.30 -16.76
C GLY A 145 -7.51 8.07 -17.05
N GLU A 146 -7.07 8.87 -16.08
CA GLU A 146 -5.89 9.73 -16.17
C GLU A 146 -5.14 9.71 -14.85
N LEU A 147 -3.82 9.69 -14.89
CA LEU A 147 -2.98 9.66 -13.70
C LEU A 147 -1.74 10.53 -13.87
N ASN A 148 -1.52 11.44 -12.94
CA ASN A 148 -0.25 12.15 -12.80
C ASN A 148 0.59 11.46 -11.73
N MET A 149 1.82 11.11 -12.09
CA MET A 149 2.88 10.69 -11.18
C MET A 149 3.77 11.89 -10.92
N VAL A 150 3.65 12.47 -9.71
CA VAL A 150 4.43 13.64 -9.30
C VAL A 150 5.68 13.15 -8.60
N LEU A 151 6.83 13.41 -9.19
CA LEU A 151 8.17 13.17 -8.64
C LEU A 151 8.82 14.51 -8.27
N PRO A 152 9.92 14.56 -7.50
CA PRO A 152 10.53 15.81 -7.06
C PRO A 152 10.80 16.81 -8.19
N ASP A 153 11.32 16.34 -9.32
CA ASP A 153 11.78 17.20 -10.42
C ASP A 153 10.85 17.18 -11.64
N VAL A 154 9.90 16.24 -11.70
CA VAL A 154 9.07 16.05 -12.90
C VAL A 154 7.71 15.45 -12.56
N THR A 155 6.69 15.87 -13.32
CA THR A 155 5.38 15.23 -13.30
C THR A 155 5.15 14.50 -14.62
N HIS A 156 4.94 13.19 -14.54
CA HIS A 156 4.55 12.36 -15.68
C HIS A 156 3.04 12.24 -15.72
N ARG A 157 2.42 12.71 -16.81
CA ARG A 157 1.01 12.47 -17.10
C ARG A 157 0.86 11.19 -17.89
N LEU A 158 0.16 10.21 -17.30
CA LEU A 158 -0.11 8.93 -17.92
C LEU A 158 -1.51 8.92 -18.53
N MET A 159 -1.61 8.36 -19.73
CA MET A 159 -2.86 8.04 -20.44
C MET A 159 -3.03 6.52 -20.51
N PRO A 160 -4.26 6.01 -20.80
CA PRO A 160 -4.49 4.57 -20.90
C PRO A 160 -3.52 3.87 -21.84
N GLY A 161 -2.86 2.83 -21.33
CA GLY A 161 -1.80 2.08 -22.02
C GLY A 161 -0.37 2.48 -21.63
N ASP A 162 -0.19 3.68 -21.06
CA ASP A 162 1.15 4.13 -20.63
C ASP A 162 1.64 3.36 -19.41
N CYS A 163 2.95 3.15 -19.37
CA CYS A 163 3.63 2.50 -18.25
C CYS A 163 4.85 3.31 -17.83
N LEU A 164 4.85 3.77 -16.58
CA LEU A 164 5.98 4.47 -15.96
C LEU A 164 6.79 3.49 -15.12
N PHE A 165 8.10 3.45 -15.33
CA PHE A 165 9.06 2.82 -14.42
C PHE A 165 9.69 3.86 -13.51
N MET A 166 9.83 3.54 -12.21
CA MET A 166 10.50 4.41 -11.25
C MET A 166 11.09 3.64 -10.06
N ASP A 167 12.13 4.22 -9.45
CA ASP A 167 12.62 3.83 -8.13
C ASP A 167 11.70 4.38 -7.04
N ILE A 168 11.61 3.65 -5.90
CA ILE A 168 10.76 4.07 -4.76
C ILE A 168 11.64 4.65 -3.62
N GLY A 169 12.73 5.28 -3.93
CA GLY A 169 13.62 5.92 -2.96
C GLY A 169 13.17 7.33 -2.58
N ASP A 170 12.77 8.11 -3.58
CA ASP A 170 12.36 9.50 -3.41
C ASP A 170 10.88 9.63 -3.04
N ALA A 171 10.49 10.84 -2.60
CA ALA A 171 9.09 11.19 -2.41
C ALA A 171 8.34 11.18 -3.75
N PHE A 172 7.12 10.68 -3.75
CA PHE A 172 6.26 10.70 -4.93
C PHE A 172 4.78 10.81 -4.55
N GLU A 173 3.97 11.26 -5.52
CA GLU A 173 2.53 11.37 -5.35
C GLU A 173 1.80 10.78 -6.56
N PHE A 174 0.75 10.00 -6.28
CA PHE A 174 -0.30 9.66 -7.24
C PHE A 174 -1.36 10.75 -7.20
N HIS A 175 -1.71 11.32 -8.35
CA HIS A 175 -2.77 12.30 -8.48
C HIS A 175 -3.64 12.00 -9.69
N ASN A 176 -4.93 11.79 -9.47
CA ASN A 176 -5.91 11.75 -10.54
C ASN A 176 -6.47 13.17 -10.76
N PRO A 177 -6.06 13.86 -11.83
CA PRO A 177 -6.51 15.25 -12.06
C PRO A 177 -7.91 15.34 -12.67
N SER A 178 -8.49 14.20 -13.08
CA SER A 178 -9.75 14.15 -13.81
C SER A 178 -10.97 14.04 -12.89
N ASP A 179 -12.16 14.19 -13.48
CA ASP A 179 -13.46 14.03 -12.85
C ASP A 179 -13.98 12.56 -12.86
N ARG A 180 -13.16 11.62 -13.33
CA ARG A 180 -13.46 10.20 -13.43
C ARG A 180 -12.46 9.37 -12.65
N PRO A 181 -12.84 8.17 -12.19
CA PRO A 181 -11.88 7.26 -11.59
C PRO A 181 -10.80 6.83 -12.59
N ALA A 182 -9.59 6.61 -12.08
CA ALA A 182 -8.51 5.96 -12.81
C ALA A 182 -8.34 4.52 -12.32
N ARG A 183 -7.96 3.59 -13.22
CA ARG A 183 -7.65 2.21 -12.89
C ARG A 183 -6.27 1.84 -13.43
N TYR A 184 -5.40 1.36 -12.56
CA TYR A 184 -4.02 1.04 -12.91
C TYR A 184 -3.48 -0.14 -12.11
N ALA A 185 -2.39 -0.73 -12.59
CA ALA A 185 -1.59 -1.66 -11.82
C ALA A 185 -0.32 -1.00 -11.30
N VAL A 186 0.06 -1.38 -10.09
CA VAL A 186 1.40 -1.17 -9.54
C VAL A 186 2.09 -2.52 -9.47
N ILE A 187 3.19 -2.68 -10.20
CA ILE A 187 4.01 -3.86 -10.22
C ILE A 187 5.29 -3.53 -9.46
N LEU A 188 5.36 -4.02 -8.22
CA LEU A 188 6.46 -3.78 -7.30
C LEU A 188 7.52 -4.87 -7.47
N ASN A 189 8.79 -4.47 -7.55
CA ASN A 189 9.93 -5.37 -7.47
C ASN A 189 10.75 -5.02 -6.21
N ARG A 190 10.87 -5.99 -5.31
CA ARG A 190 11.55 -5.83 -4.01
C ARG A 190 13.07 -6.03 -4.07
N GLY A 191 13.64 -6.21 -5.27
CA GLY A 191 15.03 -6.60 -5.39
C GLY A 191 15.31 -8.00 -4.78
N ARG A 192 16.51 -8.44 -4.88
CA ARG A 192 17.01 -9.65 -4.18
C ARG A 192 17.85 -9.25 -2.98
#